data_adde619967ca77343fc369642153badc
#
_entry.id   adde619967ca77343fc369642153badc
#
_cell.length_a   1.000
_cell.length_b   1.000
_cell.length_c   1.000
_cell.angle_alpha   90.00
_cell.angle_beta   90.00
_cell.angle_gamma   90.00
#
_symmetry.space_group_name_H-M   'P 1'
#
loop_
_entity.id
_entity.type
_entity.pdbx_description
1 polymer ?
#
loop_
_entity_poly.entity_id
_entity_poly.type
_entity_poly.pdbx_seq_one_letter_code
_entity_poly.pdbx_strand_id
1 'polypeptide(L)'
;MKLKFAAVAVAAVFSLSAQAQTEIQWWHSMTAVNGEVVNDLAKNFNASQNAYKIVPTFKGTYDESFTAAVAAFRAGNAPHILQVFEVGTATMMASKGVSVPVGKVMKDSGEKFDPKAYVSAVAGYYTAPNGEMLSFPFNSSTTVFYFNKDAFKAAGIDPTKAPSTWPEVALAA
;
A
#
# COMPACT_ATOMS: atom_id res chain seq x y z
N MET A 1 -76.01 13.63 19.12
CA MET A 1 -75.08 12.97 18.18
C MET A 1 -73.72 13.69 18.29
N LYS A 2 -72.75 13.08 18.90
CA LYS A 2 -71.39 13.67 19.02
C LYS A 2 -70.44 12.85 18.12
N LEU A 3 -70.02 13.45 17.00
CA LEU A 3 -69.00 12.86 16.10
C LEU A 3 -67.62 12.96 16.78
N LYS A 4 -67.00 11.83 17.00
CA LYS A 4 -65.61 11.76 17.44
C LYS A 4 -64.72 11.66 16.18
N PHE A 5 -63.97 12.71 15.90
CA PHE A 5 -62.87 12.67 14.89
C PHE A 5 -61.69 11.87 15.47
N ALA A 6 -61.42 10.75 14.90
CA ALA A 6 -60.17 9.99 15.13
C ALA A 6 -59.09 10.53 14.20
N ALA A 7 -58.12 11.22 14.76
CA ALA A 7 -56.90 11.61 14.03
C ALA A 7 -55.99 10.42 13.86
N VAL A 8 -55.86 9.94 12.62
CA VAL A 8 -54.85 8.93 12.27
C VAL A 8 -53.52 9.65 12.02
N ALA A 9 -52.61 9.55 12.98
CA ALA A 9 -51.23 10.00 12.79
C ALA A 9 -50.48 8.97 11.94
N VAL A 10 -50.22 9.30 10.65
CA VAL A 10 -49.35 8.53 9.78
C VAL A 10 -47.90 8.85 10.17
N ALA A 11 -47.29 7.99 10.97
CA ALA A 11 -45.85 8.04 11.24
C ALA A 11 -45.10 7.58 9.97
N ALA A 12 -44.62 8.53 9.18
CA ALA A 12 -43.69 8.28 8.11
C ALA A 12 -42.36 7.80 8.71
N VAL A 13 -42.16 6.51 8.76
CA VAL A 13 -40.87 5.90 9.13
C VAL A 13 -39.93 6.14 7.95
N PHE A 14 -39.13 7.20 8.02
CA PHE A 14 -37.95 7.37 7.17
C PHE A 14 -36.98 6.28 7.56
N SER A 15 -37.01 5.16 6.84
CA SER A 15 -35.96 4.15 6.86
C SER A 15 -34.71 4.80 6.26
N LEU A 16 -33.89 5.42 7.10
CA LEU A 16 -32.51 5.74 6.75
C LEU A 16 -31.84 4.39 6.51
N SER A 17 -31.79 3.97 5.26
CA SER A 17 -30.94 2.86 4.86
C SER A 17 -29.53 3.27 5.22
N ALA A 18 -29.02 2.80 6.36
CA ALA A 18 -27.61 2.87 6.68
C ALA A 18 -26.90 2.09 5.56
N GLN A 19 -26.42 2.80 4.57
CA GLN A 19 -25.64 2.20 3.49
C GLN A 19 -24.35 1.70 4.14
N ALA A 20 -24.24 0.38 4.29
CA ALA A 20 -23.04 -0.22 4.85
C ALA A 20 -21.85 0.20 3.95
N GLN A 21 -20.79 0.73 4.58
CA GLN A 21 -19.58 1.06 3.86
C GLN A 21 -19.04 -0.19 3.14
N THR A 22 -18.59 -0.04 1.90
CA THR A 22 -17.91 -1.11 1.20
C THR A 22 -16.52 -1.31 1.79
N GLU A 23 -16.25 -2.49 2.35
CA GLU A 23 -14.94 -2.79 2.91
C GLU A 23 -13.92 -3.09 1.81
N ILE A 24 -12.75 -2.45 1.91
CA ILE A 24 -11.60 -2.63 1.03
C ILE A 24 -10.48 -3.27 1.85
N GLN A 25 -10.22 -4.54 1.61
CA GLN A 25 -9.15 -5.28 2.28
C GLN A 25 -7.79 -4.88 1.71
N TRP A 26 -6.90 -4.39 2.59
CA TRP A 26 -5.52 -4.05 2.24
C TRP A 26 -4.55 -4.93 3.02
N TRP A 27 -3.91 -5.88 2.33
CA TRP A 27 -2.92 -6.76 2.93
C TRP A 27 -1.52 -6.19 2.81
N HIS A 28 -0.78 -6.19 3.92
CA HIS A 28 0.54 -5.59 4.01
C HIS A 28 1.46 -6.39 4.94
N SER A 29 2.77 -6.11 4.87
CA SER A 29 3.84 -6.71 5.68
C SER A 29 4.59 -5.66 6.53
N MET A 30 4.01 -4.49 6.72
CA MET A 30 4.63 -3.43 7.51
C MET A 30 4.50 -3.69 9.00
N THR A 31 5.62 -3.58 9.73
CA THR A 31 5.71 -3.78 11.18
C THR A 31 6.19 -2.52 11.89
N ALA A 32 6.11 -2.51 13.22
CA ALA A 32 6.55 -1.41 14.08
C ALA A 32 6.02 -0.05 13.57
N VAL A 33 6.85 0.98 13.52
CA VAL A 33 6.46 2.34 13.09
C VAL A 33 5.83 2.36 11.70
N ASN A 34 6.32 1.54 10.76
CA ASN A 34 5.72 1.48 9.42
C ASN A 34 4.30 0.87 9.45
N GLY A 35 4.04 -0.07 10.35
CA GLY A 35 2.70 -0.61 10.59
C GLY A 35 1.75 0.44 11.16
N GLU A 36 2.22 1.29 12.07
CA GLU A 36 1.46 2.43 12.60
C GLU A 36 1.10 3.41 11.48
N VAL A 37 2.05 3.74 10.59
CA VAL A 37 1.79 4.60 9.42
C VAL A 37 0.70 4.02 8.52
N VAL A 38 0.71 2.71 8.25
CA VAL A 38 -0.34 2.04 7.46
C VAL A 38 -1.71 2.20 8.12
N ASN A 39 -1.79 1.99 9.43
CA ASN A 39 -3.04 2.14 10.19
C ASN A 39 -3.53 3.60 10.17
N ASP A 40 -2.64 4.57 10.32
CA ASP A 40 -2.98 5.99 10.27
C ASP A 40 -3.45 6.42 8.88
N LEU A 41 -2.85 5.94 7.81
CA LEU A 41 -3.31 6.17 6.43
C LEU A 41 -4.74 5.65 6.24
N ALA A 42 -5.00 4.42 6.66
CA ALA A 42 -6.33 3.81 6.56
C ALA A 42 -7.35 4.58 7.43
N LYS A 43 -6.99 4.95 8.67
CA LYS A 43 -7.83 5.73 9.58
C LYS A 43 -8.19 7.10 8.98
N ASN A 44 -7.22 7.81 8.43
CA ASN A 44 -7.43 9.13 7.84
C ASN A 44 -8.33 9.05 6.61
N PHE A 45 -8.10 8.06 5.73
CA PHE A 45 -8.99 7.82 4.60
C PHE A 45 -10.42 7.51 5.06
N ASN A 46 -10.58 6.58 6.00
CA ASN A 46 -11.89 6.18 6.51
C ASN A 46 -12.64 7.34 7.20
N ALA A 47 -11.93 8.30 7.79
CA ALA A 47 -12.52 9.48 8.38
C ALA A 47 -12.89 10.57 7.35
N SER A 48 -12.34 10.52 6.14
CA SER A 48 -12.55 11.55 5.11
C SER A 48 -13.82 11.35 4.28
N GLN A 49 -14.44 10.16 4.32
CA GLN A 49 -15.63 9.80 3.54
C GLN A 49 -16.37 8.63 4.20
N ASN A 50 -17.60 8.33 3.73
CA ASN A 50 -18.46 7.29 4.30
C ASN A 50 -18.85 6.16 3.34
N ALA A 51 -18.36 6.17 2.10
CA ALA A 51 -18.72 5.17 1.10
C ALA A 51 -17.88 3.89 1.23
N TYR A 52 -16.60 4.03 1.58
CA TYR A 52 -15.63 2.93 1.65
C TYR A 52 -14.95 2.89 3.00
N LYS A 53 -14.49 1.70 3.40
CA LYS A 53 -13.72 1.48 4.61
C LYS A 53 -12.50 0.62 4.30
N ILE A 54 -11.32 1.20 4.33
CA ILE A 54 -10.07 0.43 4.22
C ILE A 54 -9.83 -0.33 5.51
N VAL A 55 -9.60 -1.63 5.38
CA VAL A 55 -9.26 -2.55 6.48
C VAL A 55 -7.85 -3.06 6.23
N PRO A 56 -6.82 -2.42 6.85
CA PRO A 56 -5.45 -2.91 6.75
C PRO A 56 -5.30 -4.20 7.55
N THR A 57 -4.65 -5.19 6.96
CA THR A 57 -4.41 -6.48 7.58
C THR A 57 -2.95 -6.86 7.42
N PHE A 58 -2.24 -6.96 8.53
CA PHE A 58 -0.88 -7.51 8.55
C PHE A 58 -0.90 -9.00 8.24
N LYS A 59 -0.08 -9.45 7.30
CA LYS A 59 -0.04 -10.83 6.80
C LYS A 59 1.31 -11.52 7.00
N GLY A 60 2.08 -11.08 7.99
CA GLY A 60 3.40 -11.65 8.25
C GLY A 60 4.49 -11.05 7.39
N THR A 61 5.52 -11.82 7.11
CA THR A 61 6.60 -11.44 6.21
C THR A 61 6.10 -11.22 4.78
N TYR A 62 6.92 -10.64 3.93
CA TYR A 62 6.58 -10.46 2.51
C TYR A 62 6.26 -11.78 1.81
N ASP A 63 7.05 -12.85 2.08
CA ASP A 63 6.84 -14.17 1.50
C ASP A 63 5.55 -14.83 2.00
N GLU A 64 5.25 -14.71 3.29
CA GLU A 64 4.00 -15.21 3.88
C GLU A 64 2.80 -14.49 3.28
N SER A 65 2.84 -13.16 3.22
CA SER A 65 1.79 -12.33 2.64
C SER A 65 1.54 -12.68 1.17
N PHE A 66 2.61 -12.81 0.39
CA PHE A 66 2.52 -13.14 -1.03
C PHE A 66 1.95 -14.55 -1.24
N THR A 67 2.42 -15.54 -0.47
CA THR A 67 1.91 -16.92 -0.52
C THR A 67 0.44 -16.97 -0.14
N ALA A 68 0.05 -16.27 0.91
CA ALA A 68 -1.35 -16.18 1.33
C ALA A 68 -2.23 -15.52 0.26
N ALA A 69 -1.72 -14.48 -0.42
CA ALA A 69 -2.44 -13.80 -1.49
C ALA A 69 -2.66 -14.71 -2.71
N VAL A 70 -1.66 -15.51 -3.09
CA VAL A 70 -1.78 -16.51 -4.17
C VAL A 70 -2.85 -17.56 -3.83
N ALA A 71 -2.85 -18.06 -2.59
CA ALA A 71 -3.86 -19.01 -2.13
C ALA A 71 -5.27 -18.39 -2.13
N ALA A 72 -5.40 -17.17 -1.63
CA ALA A 72 -6.66 -16.44 -1.58
C ALA A 72 -7.20 -16.13 -2.99
N PHE A 73 -6.32 -15.75 -3.93
CA PHE A 73 -6.71 -15.54 -5.33
C PHE A 73 -7.28 -16.81 -5.95
N ARG A 74 -6.62 -17.96 -5.76
CA ARG A 74 -7.11 -19.25 -6.25
C ARG A 74 -8.46 -19.66 -5.63
N ALA A 75 -8.71 -19.25 -4.39
CA ALA A 75 -9.97 -19.49 -3.69
C ALA A 75 -11.06 -18.45 -3.99
N GLY A 76 -10.80 -17.45 -4.83
CA GLY A 76 -11.75 -16.37 -5.16
C GLY A 76 -11.94 -15.33 -4.04
N ASN A 77 -11.01 -15.26 -3.08
CA ASN A 77 -11.06 -14.37 -1.90
C ASN A 77 -9.82 -13.47 -1.80
N ALA A 78 -9.26 -13.04 -2.93
CA ALA A 78 -8.11 -12.16 -2.97
C ALA A 78 -8.39 -10.82 -2.28
N PRO A 79 -7.38 -10.18 -1.66
CA PRO A 79 -7.55 -8.82 -1.16
C PRO A 79 -7.76 -7.84 -2.30
N HIS A 80 -8.35 -6.69 -1.99
CA HIS A 80 -8.54 -5.62 -2.97
C HIS A 80 -7.23 -4.87 -3.24
N ILE A 81 -6.39 -4.72 -2.21
CA ILE A 81 -5.07 -4.09 -2.28
C ILE A 81 -4.07 -5.04 -1.64
N LEU A 82 -2.97 -5.31 -2.34
CA LEU A 82 -1.87 -6.12 -1.85
C LEU A 82 -0.56 -5.35 -1.97
N GLN A 83 0.17 -5.24 -0.85
CA GLN A 83 1.56 -4.82 -0.89
C GLN A 83 2.44 -5.98 -1.34
N VAL A 84 3.24 -5.74 -2.37
CA VAL A 84 4.18 -6.72 -2.92
C VAL A 84 5.60 -6.16 -2.83
N PHE A 85 6.54 -6.98 -2.36
CA PHE A 85 7.95 -6.64 -2.25
C PHE A 85 8.69 -6.84 -3.60
N GLU A 86 9.93 -6.36 -3.68
CA GLU A 86 10.68 -6.27 -4.94
C GLU A 86 10.82 -7.62 -5.64
N VAL A 87 11.14 -8.69 -4.89
CA VAL A 87 11.31 -10.04 -5.45
C VAL A 87 9.99 -10.61 -5.98
N GLY A 88 8.87 -10.32 -5.29
CA GLY A 88 7.53 -10.75 -5.71
C GLY A 88 6.98 -9.95 -6.89
N THR A 89 7.47 -8.73 -7.10
CA THR A 89 6.96 -7.82 -8.13
C THR A 89 7.07 -8.41 -9.53
N ALA A 90 8.20 -8.98 -9.91
CA ALA A 90 8.38 -9.59 -11.22
C ALA A 90 7.37 -10.72 -11.49
N THR A 91 7.09 -11.55 -10.47
CA THR A 91 6.09 -12.62 -10.54
C THR A 91 4.69 -12.04 -10.73
N MET A 92 4.32 -10.99 -9.99
CA MET A 92 3.03 -10.32 -10.13
C MET A 92 2.87 -9.68 -11.51
N MET A 93 3.90 -8.99 -12.01
CA MET A 93 3.89 -8.36 -13.34
C MET A 93 3.77 -9.37 -14.47
N ALA A 94 4.37 -10.55 -14.33
CA ALA A 94 4.27 -11.65 -15.30
C ALA A 94 2.94 -12.39 -15.23
N SER A 95 2.19 -12.27 -14.14
CA SER A 95 0.95 -13.02 -13.89
C SER A 95 -0.24 -12.32 -14.53
N LYS A 96 -0.79 -12.91 -15.58
CA LYS A 96 -1.92 -12.33 -16.30
C LYS A 96 -3.22 -12.48 -15.51
N GLY A 97 -3.98 -11.38 -15.40
CA GLY A 97 -5.33 -11.38 -14.84
C GLY A 97 -5.42 -11.46 -13.31
N VAL A 98 -4.29 -11.42 -12.58
CA VAL A 98 -4.28 -11.43 -11.12
C VAL A 98 -4.37 -10.02 -10.52
N SER A 99 -3.99 -9.00 -11.26
CA SER A 99 -4.09 -7.61 -10.85
C SER A 99 -4.59 -6.73 -11.99
N VAL A 100 -5.21 -5.63 -11.64
CA VAL A 100 -5.58 -4.58 -12.60
C VAL A 100 -4.50 -3.51 -12.54
N PRO A 101 -3.88 -3.12 -13.68
CA PRO A 101 -2.90 -2.04 -13.71
C PRO A 101 -3.45 -0.75 -13.10
N VAL A 102 -2.69 -0.09 -12.24
CA VAL A 102 -3.15 1.13 -11.57
C VAL A 102 -3.43 2.27 -12.54
N GLY A 103 -2.66 2.37 -13.63
CA GLY A 103 -2.93 3.33 -14.70
C GLY A 103 -4.31 3.14 -15.33
N LYS A 104 -4.73 1.88 -15.50
CA LYS A 104 -6.08 1.55 -15.97
C LYS A 104 -7.15 1.90 -14.94
N VAL A 105 -6.93 1.56 -13.66
CA VAL A 105 -7.88 1.88 -12.58
C VAL A 105 -8.13 3.38 -12.52
N MET A 106 -7.08 4.20 -12.53
CA MET A 106 -7.19 5.66 -12.49
C MET A 106 -7.94 6.21 -13.70
N LYS A 107 -7.62 5.70 -14.90
CA LYS A 107 -8.31 6.09 -16.13
C LYS A 107 -9.80 5.75 -16.09
N ASP A 108 -10.15 4.54 -15.68
CA ASP A 108 -11.53 4.05 -15.63
C ASP A 108 -12.37 4.79 -14.58
N SER A 109 -11.75 5.23 -13.48
CA SER A 109 -12.39 6.03 -12.43
C SER A 109 -12.49 7.52 -12.77
N GLY A 110 -11.88 7.97 -13.86
CA GLY A 110 -11.82 9.39 -14.23
C GLY A 110 -10.91 10.25 -13.35
N GLU A 111 -10.09 9.62 -12.50
CA GLU A 111 -9.16 10.30 -11.62
C GLU A 111 -7.92 10.78 -12.37
N LYS A 112 -7.42 11.94 -11.94
CA LYS A 112 -6.17 12.48 -12.50
C LYS A 112 -4.98 11.66 -11.99
N PHE A 113 -4.20 11.15 -12.92
CA PHE A 113 -3.02 10.37 -12.63
C PHE A 113 -1.84 10.83 -13.48
N ASP A 114 -0.76 11.24 -12.83
CA ASP A 114 0.51 11.60 -13.49
C ASP A 114 1.63 10.69 -12.99
N PRO A 115 2.08 9.70 -13.80
CA PRO A 115 3.21 8.86 -13.44
C PRO A 115 4.51 9.62 -13.18
N LYS A 116 4.65 10.83 -13.72
CA LYS A 116 5.85 11.68 -13.54
C LYS A 116 5.91 12.35 -12.16
N ALA A 117 4.82 12.31 -11.38
CA ALA A 117 4.82 12.76 -10.00
C ALA A 117 5.66 11.87 -9.07
N TYR A 118 6.02 10.67 -9.51
CA TYR A 118 6.87 9.74 -8.76
C TYR A 118 8.34 9.88 -9.14
N VAL A 119 9.24 9.49 -8.22
CA VAL A 119 10.68 9.39 -8.52
C VAL A 119 10.86 8.43 -9.69
N SER A 120 11.52 8.87 -10.76
CA SER A 120 11.57 8.16 -12.04
C SER A 120 12.15 6.75 -11.94
N ALA A 121 13.21 6.55 -11.13
CA ALA A 121 13.81 5.25 -10.89
C ALA A 121 12.82 4.27 -10.24
N VAL A 122 11.98 4.77 -9.33
CA VAL A 122 10.96 3.96 -8.63
C VAL A 122 9.78 3.70 -9.56
N ALA A 123 9.27 4.72 -10.25
CA ALA A 123 8.17 4.58 -11.20
C ALA A 123 8.51 3.59 -12.32
N GLY A 124 9.74 3.65 -12.85
CA GLY A 124 10.23 2.75 -13.89
C GLY A 124 10.22 1.28 -13.47
N TYR A 125 10.49 0.99 -12.20
CA TYR A 125 10.44 -0.37 -11.65
C TYR A 125 9.04 -1.00 -11.73
N TYR A 126 7.99 -0.20 -11.58
CA TYR A 126 6.59 -0.65 -11.59
C TYR A 126 5.88 -0.44 -12.93
N THR A 127 6.64 -0.09 -13.96
CA THR A 127 6.10 0.20 -15.29
C THR A 127 6.46 -0.92 -16.28
N ALA A 128 5.48 -1.42 -16.99
CA ALA A 128 5.68 -2.42 -18.05
C ALA A 128 6.42 -1.82 -19.25
N PRO A 129 7.02 -2.65 -20.13
CA PRO A 129 7.73 -2.18 -21.33
C PRO A 129 6.88 -1.32 -22.29
N ASN A 130 5.56 -1.47 -22.25
CA ASN A 130 4.61 -0.66 -23.02
C ASN A 130 4.31 0.71 -22.41
N GLY A 131 4.95 1.06 -21.29
CA GLY A 131 4.75 2.33 -20.58
C GLY A 131 3.57 2.34 -19.59
N GLU A 132 2.87 1.23 -19.42
CA GLU A 132 1.74 1.14 -18.48
C GLU A 132 2.26 0.94 -17.05
N MET A 133 1.87 1.81 -16.10
CA MET A 133 2.17 1.64 -14.70
C MET A 133 1.24 0.57 -14.10
N LEU A 134 1.83 -0.52 -13.61
CA LEU A 134 1.11 -1.70 -13.13
C LEU A 134 0.74 -1.61 -11.66
N SER A 135 1.55 -0.91 -10.85
CA SER A 135 1.29 -0.70 -9.43
C SER A 135 1.75 0.68 -8.97
N PHE A 136 1.18 1.17 -7.87
CA PHE A 136 1.66 2.37 -7.21
C PHE A 136 2.95 2.08 -6.44
N PRO A 137 3.96 2.95 -6.53
CA PRO A 137 5.04 2.99 -5.55
C PRO A 137 4.46 3.29 -4.16
N PHE A 138 4.73 2.43 -3.19
CA PHE A 138 4.29 2.65 -1.80
C PHE A 138 5.49 2.96 -0.89
N ASN A 139 6.47 2.06 -0.87
CA ASN A 139 7.75 2.25 -0.22
C ASN A 139 8.82 1.59 -1.09
N SER A 140 10.00 2.15 -1.11
CA SER A 140 11.10 1.64 -1.94
C SER A 140 12.38 1.69 -1.14
N SER A 141 13.01 0.51 -1.00
CA SER A 141 14.30 0.40 -0.31
C SER A 141 15.43 0.83 -1.21
N THR A 142 16.46 1.44 -0.61
CA THR A 142 17.74 1.69 -1.27
C THR A 142 18.86 1.26 -0.36
N THR A 143 19.94 0.74 -0.95
CA THR A 143 21.13 0.37 -0.19
C THR A 143 21.91 1.63 0.18
N VAL A 144 22.25 1.73 1.46
CA VAL A 144 23.12 2.78 1.99
C VAL A 144 24.22 2.16 2.84
N PHE A 145 25.37 2.82 2.88
CA PHE A 145 26.49 2.39 3.67
C PHE A 145 26.60 3.27 4.93
N TYR A 146 26.46 2.65 6.11
CA TYR A 146 26.66 3.28 7.40
C TYR A 146 28.02 2.90 7.95
N PHE A 147 28.77 3.86 8.48
CA PHE A 147 30.01 3.58 9.20
C PHE A 147 30.06 4.39 10.50
N ASN A 148 30.71 3.82 11.52
CA ASN A 148 30.87 4.46 12.81
C ASN A 148 32.11 5.36 12.77
N LYS A 149 31.91 6.68 12.82
CA LYS A 149 33.00 7.66 12.79
C LYS A 149 33.93 7.56 13.97
N ASP A 150 33.44 7.19 15.16
CA ASP A 150 34.28 7.05 16.34
C ASP A 150 35.15 5.78 16.27
N ALA A 151 34.61 4.70 15.72
CA ALA A 151 35.39 3.49 15.43
C ALA A 151 36.50 3.77 14.40
N PHE A 152 36.23 4.51 13.35
CA PHE A 152 37.24 4.93 12.36
C PHE A 152 38.35 5.73 13.01
N LYS A 153 37.99 6.72 13.84
CA LYS A 153 38.97 7.52 14.60
C LYS A 153 39.81 6.67 15.53
N ALA A 154 39.20 5.72 16.23
CA ALA A 154 39.92 4.83 17.14
C ALA A 154 40.88 3.89 16.37
N ALA A 155 40.54 3.51 15.15
CA ALA A 155 41.36 2.71 14.24
C ALA A 155 42.41 3.54 13.46
N GLY A 156 42.49 4.86 13.67
CA GLY A 156 43.39 5.73 12.92
C GLY A 156 42.97 6.02 11.48
N ILE A 157 41.74 5.73 11.14
CA ILE A 157 41.13 5.99 9.80
C ILE A 157 40.46 7.37 9.82
N ASP A 158 40.56 8.12 8.74
CA ASP A 158 39.93 9.44 8.61
C ASP A 158 38.40 9.32 8.70
N PRO A 159 37.73 9.81 9.75
CA PRO A 159 36.29 9.68 9.95
C PRO A 159 35.47 10.62 9.04
N THR A 160 36.14 11.48 8.26
CA THR A 160 35.46 12.40 7.32
C THR A 160 35.36 11.81 5.91
N LYS A 161 36.09 10.73 5.63
CA LYS A 161 36.13 10.05 4.35
C LYS A 161 35.44 8.70 4.42
N ALA A 162 34.23 8.64 3.86
CA ALA A 162 33.53 7.35 3.71
C ALA A 162 34.25 6.51 2.63
N PRO A 163 34.44 5.20 2.85
CA PRO A 163 34.85 4.29 1.79
C PRO A 163 33.88 4.36 0.60
N SER A 164 34.42 4.47 -0.60
CA SER A 164 33.64 4.63 -1.84
C SER A 164 33.70 3.40 -2.75
N THR A 165 34.61 2.49 -2.45
CA THR A 165 34.81 1.24 -3.20
C THR A 165 34.86 0.05 -2.24
N TRP A 166 34.56 -1.14 -2.75
CA TRP A 166 34.66 -2.38 -1.97
C TRP A 166 36.07 -2.66 -1.42
N PRO A 167 37.16 -2.44 -2.17
CA PRO A 167 38.50 -2.52 -1.59
C PRO A 167 38.73 -1.57 -0.42
N GLU A 168 38.26 -0.32 -0.48
CA GLU A 168 38.35 0.62 0.62
C GLU A 168 37.52 0.17 1.85
N VAL A 169 36.35 -0.42 1.63
CA VAL A 169 35.55 -1.02 2.70
C VAL A 169 36.32 -2.16 3.37
N ALA A 170 36.93 -3.05 2.57
CA ALA A 170 37.70 -4.17 3.09
C ALA A 170 38.95 -3.73 3.87
N LEU A 171 39.57 -2.59 3.51
CA LEU A 171 40.72 -2.04 4.24
C LEU A 171 40.30 -1.36 5.54
N ALA A 172 39.06 -0.92 5.65
CA ALA A 172 38.52 -0.21 6.81
C ALA A 172 37.84 -1.15 7.83
N ALA A 173 37.60 -2.41 7.46
CA ALA A 173 36.94 -3.43 8.29
C ALA A 173 37.93 -4.21 9.11
#